data_c1db5171cfb604ba66c3c5bbbd10e0a4
#
_entry.id   c1db5171cfb604ba66c3c5bbbd10e0a4
#
_cell.length_a   1.000
_cell.length_b   1.000
_cell.length_c   1.000
_cell.angle_alpha   90.00
_cell.angle_beta   90.00
_cell.angle_gamma   90.00
#
_symmetry.space_group_name_H-M   'P 1'
#
loop_
_entity.id
_entity.type
_entity.pdbx_description
1 polymer ?
#
loop_
_entity_poly.entity_id
_entity_poly.type
_entity_poly.pdbx_seq_one_letter_code
_entity_poly.pdbx_strand_id
1 'polypeptide(L)'
;MITLLNKNKLFLYCLVVIISSSFFASLIQTSFGKVDVKLMNLKTPDGQNLVYDLYKPSIATENDKQPLIVVVPGFQRSKEALSNIAIELSRRGYVVALIDPYAQGMSSSSLSRLAATTQGYGMFALVDYAYAENFSFVDINKIGSTGHSMGGNAAIRGADYFGKEAIKSGKKSKLDSVYISGYVLTLRENILRDSKSNMGVSYALYDEGAFRNDLQGWDAGNMKIAPESLRTVNS
;
A
#
# COMPACT_ATOMS: atom_id res chain seq x y z
N MET A 1 47.77 -19.53 9.26
CA MET A 1 47.27 -20.77 9.92
C MET A 1 45.97 -20.37 10.65
N ILE A 2 44.85 -20.45 9.96
CA ILE A 2 43.55 -20.22 10.55
C ILE A 2 43.25 -21.46 11.37
N THR A 3 43.38 -21.36 12.68
CA THR A 3 42.99 -22.40 13.62
C THR A 3 41.52 -22.74 13.36
N LEU A 4 41.24 -23.99 12.99
CA LEU A 4 39.90 -24.55 12.87
C LEU A 4 39.16 -24.22 14.20
N LEU A 5 38.36 -23.18 14.21
CA LEU A 5 37.40 -22.97 15.30
C LEU A 5 36.62 -24.28 15.43
N ASN A 6 36.60 -24.86 16.64
CA ASN A 6 35.82 -26.02 16.93
C ASN A 6 34.40 -25.83 16.34
N LYS A 7 33.95 -26.72 15.44
CA LYS A 7 32.70 -26.61 14.69
C LYS A 7 31.51 -26.24 15.57
N ASN A 8 31.50 -26.74 16.81
CA ASN A 8 30.46 -26.43 17.80
C ASN A 8 30.50 -24.96 18.28
N LYS A 9 31.69 -24.36 18.42
CA LYS A 9 31.83 -22.95 18.78
C LYS A 9 31.40 -22.02 17.65
N LEU A 10 31.74 -22.38 16.41
CA LEU A 10 31.30 -21.66 15.23
C LEU A 10 29.78 -21.71 15.09
N PHE A 11 29.19 -22.91 15.25
CA PHE A 11 27.73 -23.10 15.24
C PHE A 11 27.05 -22.24 16.32
N LEU A 12 27.52 -22.28 17.54
CA LEU A 12 26.98 -21.50 18.64
C LEU A 12 27.09 -19.99 18.37
N TYR A 13 28.23 -19.53 17.83
CA TYR A 13 28.41 -18.14 17.46
C TYR A 13 27.41 -17.70 16.38
N CYS A 14 27.24 -18.48 15.31
CA CYS A 14 26.25 -18.20 14.26
C CYS A 14 24.81 -18.15 14.84
N LEU A 15 24.47 -19.07 15.73
CA LEU A 15 23.17 -19.10 16.37
C LEU A 15 22.91 -17.84 17.21
N VAL A 16 23.90 -17.43 18.01
CA VAL A 16 23.80 -16.17 18.79
C VAL A 16 23.63 -14.97 17.89
N VAL A 17 24.39 -14.89 16.78
CA VAL A 17 24.28 -13.78 15.83
C VAL A 17 22.88 -13.76 15.17
N ILE A 18 22.34 -14.90 14.77
CA ILE A 18 21.00 -14.99 14.17
C ILE A 18 19.93 -14.55 15.18
N ILE A 19 19.97 -15.07 16.41
CA ILE A 19 18.98 -14.73 17.44
C ILE A 19 19.04 -13.23 17.78
N SER A 20 20.24 -12.70 18.01
CA SER A 20 20.39 -11.27 18.34
C SER A 20 19.96 -10.37 17.18
N SER A 21 20.35 -10.70 15.94
CA SER A 21 19.93 -9.93 14.75
C SER A 21 18.41 -9.95 14.57
N SER A 22 17.77 -11.11 14.74
CA SER A 22 16.31 -11.25 14.67
C SER A 22 15.61 -10.43 15.76
N PHE A 23 16.16 -10.44 16.98
CA PHE A 23 15.64 -9.66 18.08
C PHE A 23 15.71 -8.14 17.80
N PHE A 24 16.87 -7.65 17.36
CA PHE A 24 17.02 -6.23 17.00
C PHE A 24 16.15 -5.85 15.81
N ALA A 25 16.03 -6.70 14.79
CA ALA A 25 15.12 -6.46 13.66
C ALA A 25 13.66 -6.33 14.13
N SER A 26 13.21 -7.20 15.04
CA SER A 26 11.88 -7.13 15.65
C SER A 26 11.67 -5.82 16.41
N LEU A 27 12.64 -5.38 17.22
CA LEU A 27 12.55 -4.11 17.93
C LEU A 27 12.42 -2.92 16.98
N ILE A 28 13.17 -2.93 15.87
CA ILE A 28 13.09 -1.87 14.86
C ILE A 28 11.73 -1.89 14.18
N GLN A 29 11.26 -3.06 13.75
CA GLN A 29 9.99 -3.22 13.06
C GLN A 29 8.80 -2.80 13.92
N THR A 30 8.82 -3.15 15.20
CA THR A 30 7.75 -2.83 16.16
C THR A 30 7.92 -1.45 16.81
N SER A 31 8.92 -0.68 16.39
CA SER A 31 9.25 0.61 17.02
C SER A 31 9.40 0.49 18.55
N PHE A 32 10.19 -0.49 18.98
CA PHE A 32 10.43 -0.81 20.39
C PHE A 32 9.14 -1.16 21.16
N GLY A 33 8.26 -1.93 20.51
CA GLY A 33 6.98 -2.38 21.09
C GLY A 33 5.84 -1.35 21.03
N LYS A 34 6.04 -0.19 20.40
CA LYS A 34 4.99 0.81 20.21
C LYS A 34 4.05 0.49 19.04
N VAL A 35 4.41 -0.45 18.20
CA VAL A 35 3.63 -0.92 17.05
C VAL A 35 3.47 -2.44 17.14
N ASP A 36 2.24 -2.90 17.19
CA ASP A 36 1.91 -4.33 17.05
C ASP A 36 1.82 -4.67 15.55
N VAL A 37 2.53 -5.73 15.13
CA VAL A 37 2.55 -6.17 13.74
C VAL A 37 2.00 -7.59 13.65
N LYS A 38 0.90 -7.76 12.90
CA LYS A 38 0.23 -9.05 12.74
C LYS A 38 0.05 -9.43 11.29
N LEU A 39 0.39 -10.66 10.95
CA LEU A 39 0.01 -11.26 9.68
C LEU A 39 -1.49 -11.57 9.70
N MET A 40 -2.21 -11.02 8.74
CA MET A 40 -3.64 -11.14 8.62
C MET A 40 -4.03 -11.77 7.28
N ASN A 41 -5.22 -12.35 7.25
CA ASN A 41 -5.78 -12.95 6.06
C ASN A 41 -7.25 -12.54 5.94
N LEU A 42 -7.62 -11.99 4.79
CA LEU A 42 -8.99 -11.61 4.46
C LEU A 42 -9.50 -12.48 3.30
N LYS A 43 -10.52 -13.28 3.58
CA LYS A 43 -11.32 -13.89 2.51
C LYS A 43 -12.32 -12.87 2.01
N THR A 44 -12.21 -12.53 0.74
CA THR A 44 -13.07 -11.54 0.12
C THR A 44 -14.40 -12.16 -0.28
N PRO A 45 -15.47 -11.36 -0.45
CA PRO A 45 -16.80 -11.88 -0.83
C PRO A 45 -16.83 -12.65 -2.16
N ASP A 46 -15.90 -12.34 -3.07
CA ASP A 46 -15.70 -13.00 -4.36
C ASP A 46 -14.76 -14.23 -4.28
N GLY A 47 -14.41 -14.67 -3.07
CA GLY A 47 -13.68 -15.90 -2.81
C GLY A 47 -12.15 -15.79 -2.94
N GLN A 48 -11.61 -14.59 -3.10
CA GLN A 48 -10.16 -14.40 -3.13
C GLN A 48 -9.56 -14.42 -1.71
N ASN A 49 -8.26 -14.64 -1.63
CA ASN A 49 -7.53 -14.66 -0.36
C ASN A 49 -6.47 -13.56 -0.35
N LEU A 50 -6.71 -12.50 0.43
CA LEU A 50 -5.80 -11.37 0.58
C LEU A 50 -5.03 -11.50 1.88
N VAL A 51 -3.71 -11.59 1.78
CA VAL A 51 -2.79 -11.61 2.93
C VAL A 51 -2.16 -10.24 3.10
N TYR A 52 -2.04 -9.77 4.33
CA TYR A 52 -1.44 -8.47 4.65
C TYR A 52 -0.83 -8.46 6.04
N ASP A 53 0.16 -7.61 6.24
CA ASP A 53 0.65 -7.27 7.56
C ASP A 53 -0.08 -6.02 8.07
N LEU A 54 -0.70 -6.16 9.24
CA LEU A 54 -1.36 -5.05 9.92
C LEU A 54 -0.40 -4.47 10.98
N TYR A 55 0.04 -3.25 10.74
CA TYR A 55 0.82 -2.46 11.68
C TYR A 55 -0.13 -1.58 12.49
N LYS A 56 -0.29 -1.87 13.78
CA LYS A 56 -1.18 -1.15 14.68
C LYS A 56 -0.38 -0.40 15.75
N PRO A 57 -0.30 0.93 15.68
CA PRO A 57 0.30 1.72 16.77
C PRO A 57 -0.47 1.55 18.08
N SER A 58 0.24 1.61 19.19
CA SER A 58 -0.37 1.46 20.53
C SER A 58 -1.41 2.54 20.85
N ILE A 59 -1.31 3.71 20.21
CA ILE A 59 -2.29 4.80 20.31
C ILE A 59 -3.61 4.49 19.59
N ALA A 60 -3.62 3.57 18.62
CA ALA A 60 -4.81 3.19 17.89
C ALA A 60 -5.71 2.31 18.76
N THR A 61 -6.75 2.90 19.33
CA THR A 61 -7.71 2.24 20.23
C THR A 61 -9.14 2.52 19.78
N GLU A 62 -10.12 1.87 20.37
CA GLU A 62 -11.54 2.14 20.09
C GLU A 62 -11.95 3.56 20.47
N ASN A 63 -11.31 4.12 21.51
CA ASN A 63 -11.58 5.48 21.98
C ASN A 63 -10.72 6.54 21.30
N ASP A 64 -9.62 6.15 20.66
CA ASP A 64 -8.72 7.03 19.89
C ASP A 64 -8.41 6.36 18.55
N LYS A 65 -9.38 6.45 17.65
CA LYS A 65 -9.31 5.85 16.30
C LYS A 65 -8.30 6.59 15.45
N GLN A 66 -7.43 5.84 14.78
CA GLN A 66 -6.37 6.39 13.93
C GLN A 66 -6.65 6.19 12.44
N PRO A 67 -6.11 7.04 11.56
CA PRO A 67 -6.21 6.86 10.11
C PRO A 67 -5.61 5.53 9.66
N LEU A 68 -6.23 4.90 8.64
CA LEU A 68 -5.69 3.71 7.98
C LEU A 68 -5.02 4.08 6.66
N ILE A 69 -3.85 3.53 6.40
CA ILE A 69 -3.19 3.59 5.09
C ILE A 69 -3.02 2.17 4.55
N VAL A 70 -3.59 1.90 3.38
CA VAL A 70 -3.36 0.65 2.64
C VAL A 70 -2.16 0.85 1.72
N VAL A 71 -1.12 0.03 1.91
CA VAL A 71 0.12 0.10 1.13
C VAL A 71 0.17 -1.06 0.15
N VAL A 72 0.35 -0.74 -1.14
CA VAL A 72 0.30 -1.71 -2.24
C VAL A 72 1.63 -1.72 -2.98
N PRO A 73 2.39 -2.83 -2.99
CA PRO A 73 3.65 -2.93 -3.73
C PRO A 73 3.44 -3.05 -5.24
N GLY A 74 4.55 -3.01 -5.97
CA GLY A 74 4.59 -3.12 -7.42
C GLY A 74 4.38 -4.54 -7.95
N PHE A 75 4.39 -4.66 -9.29
CA PHE A 75 4.25 -5.95 -9.97
C PHE A 75 5.39 -6.92 -9.60
N GLN A 76 5.04 -8.18 -9.39
CA GLN A 76 5.98 -9.25 -8.96
C GLN A 76 6.71 -8.93 -7.64
N ARG A 77 6.11 -8.12 -6.79
CA ARG A 77 6.63 -7.81 -5.46
C ARG A 77 5.65 -8.27 -4.40
N SER A 78 6.18 -8.81 -3.33
CA SER A 78 5.43 -9.07 -2.10
C SER A 78 5.42 -7.83 -1.20
N LYS A 79 4.64 -7.89 -0.14
CA LYS A 79 4.49 -6.81 0.84
C LYS A 79 5.83 -6.33 1.43
N GLU A 80 6.80 -7.23 1.60
CA GLU A 80 8.12 -6.91 2.16
C GLU A 80 8.85 -5.80 1.39
N ALA A 81 8.55 -5.62 0.09
CA ALA A 81 9.20 -4.60 -0.74
C ALA A 81 8.91 -3.16 -0.28
N LEU A 82 7.82 -2.93 0.46
CA LEU A 82 7.44 -1.62 1.00
C LEU A 82 7.33 -1.62 2.53
N SER A 83 7.95 -2.57 3.21
CA SER A 83 7.94 -2.66 4.68
C SER A 83 8.52 -1.42 5.36
N ASN A 84 9.52 -0.78 4.75
CA ASN A 84 10.09 0.48 5.22
C ASN A 84 9.04 1.61 5.27
N ILE A 85 8.15 1.69 4.28
CA ILE A 85 7.05 2.68 4.25
C ILE A 85 6.05 2.36 5.35
N ALA A 86 5.67 1.09 5.51
CA ALA A 86 4.72 0.69 6.55
C ALA A 86 5.25 0.96 7.96
N ILE A 87 6.52 0.65 8.22
CA ILE A 87 7.20 0.93 9.49
C ILE A 87 7.19 2.45 9.76
N GLU A 88 7.57 3.26 8.80
CA GLU A 88 7.67 4.72 8.99
C GLU A 88 6.30 5.37 9.19
N LEU A 89 5.28 4.96 8.45
CA LEU A 89 3.92 5.45 8.64
C LEU A 89 3.36 5.03 10.00
N SER A 90 3.58 3.78 10.42
CA SER A 90 3.09 3.32 11.71
C SER A 90 3.75 4.02 12.91
N ARG A 91 5.04 4.39 12.78
CA ARG A 91 5.76 5.22 13.77
C ARG A 91 5.15 6.61 13.91
N ARG A 92 4.51 7.12 12.87
CA ARG A 92 3.81 8.41 12.85
C ARG A 92 2.37 8.32 13.35
N GLY A 93 1.94 7.14 13.80
CA GLY A 93 0.62 6.93 14.38
C GLY A 93 -0.44 6.41 13.42
N TYR A 94 -0.13 6.19 12.14
CA TYR A 94 -1.07 5.59 11.20
C TYR A 94 -1.21 4.09 11.45
N VAL A 95 -2.43 3.56 11.39
CA VAL A 95 -2.65 2.14 11.18
C VAL A 95 -2.27 1.84 9.72
N VAL A 96 -1.47 0.82 9.48
CA VAL A 96 -1.04 0.48 8.13
C VAL A 96 -1.37 -0.97 7.81
N ALA A 97 -2.02 -1.17 6.67
CA ALA A 97 -2.23 -2.50 6.10
C ALA A 97 -1.36 -2.63 4.85
N LEU A 98 -0.28 -3.38 4.97
CA LEU A 98 0.67 -3.66 3.90
C LEU A 98 0.29 -4.98 3.24
N ILE A 99 -0.29 -4.91 2.03
CA ILE A 99 -0.87 -6.08 1.37
C ILE A 99 0.12 -6.83 0.46
N ASP A 100 -0.06 -8.13 0.37
CA ASP A 100 0.37 -8.88 -0.80
C ASP A 100 -0.70 -8.73 -1.88
N PRO A 101 -0.40 -8.12 -3.04
CA PRO A 101 -1.38 -7.99 -4.11
C PRO A 101 -1.91 -9.36 -4.58
N TYR A 102 -3.12 -9.42 -5.11
CA TYR A 102 -3.68 -10.67 -5.64
C TYR A 102 -2.71 -11.42 -6.55
N ALA A 103 -2.57 -12.72 -6.33
CA ALA A 103 -1.65 -13.63 -7.01
C ALA A 103 -0.16 -13.26 -6.86
N GLN A 104 0.21 -12.53 -5.80
CA GLN A 104 1.59 -12.22 -5.42
C GLN A 104 1.81 -12.50 -3.93
N GLY A 105 3.06 -12.75 -3.54
CA GLY A 105 3.41 -13.07 -2.16
C GLY A 105 2.62 -14.27 -1.62
N MET A 106 1.96 -14.08 -0.49
CA MET A 106 1.13 -15.09 0.17
C MET A 106 -0.35 -15.01 -0.23
N SER A 107 -0.76 -13.99 -0.99
CA SER A 107 -2.13 -13.85 -1.49
C SER A 107 -2.40 -14.80 -2.64
N SER A 108 -3.59 -15.39 -2.67
CA SER A 108 -4.07 -16.21 -3.78
C SER A 108 -5.29 -15.59 -4.45
N SER A 109 -5.38 -15.78 -5.76
CA SER A 109 -6.50 -15.27 -6.53
C SER A 109 -6.73 -16.13 -7.77
N SER A 110 -7.99 -16.42 -8.08
CA SER A 110 -8.43 -17.04 -9.33
C SER A 110 -8.73 -16.02 -10.43
N LEU A 111 -8.62 -14.74 -10.12
CA LEU A 111 -8.91 -13.66 -11.06
C LEU A 111 -7.86 -13.59 -12.17
N SER A 112 -8.32 -13.25 -13.38
CA SER A 112 -7.41 -12.83 -14.43
C SER A 112 -6.67 -11.55 -14.03
N ARG A 113 -5.51 -11.30 -14.66
CA ARG A 113 -4.75 -10.07 -14.40
C ARG A 113 -5.59 -8.80 -14.61
N LEU A 114 -6.45 -8.78 -15.64
CA LEU A 114 -7.34 -7.64 -15.89
C LEU A 114 -8.36 -7.47 -14.76
N ALA A 115 -9.00 -8.55 -14.34
CA ALA A 115 -9.96 -8.52 -13.24
C ALA A 115 -9.31 -8.10 -11.91
N ALA A 116 -8.13 -8.62 -11.59
CA ALA A 116 -7.37 -8.19 -10.42
C ALA A 116 -7.04 -6.69 -10.47
N THR A 117 -6.67 -6.18 -11.66
CA THR A 117 -6.39 -4.75 -11.88
C THR A 117 -7.62 -3.89 -11.58
N THR A 118 -8.81 -4.29 -12.02
CA THR A 118 -10.05 -3.51 -11.80
C THR A 118 -10.50 -3.49 -10.34
N GLN A 119 -10.00 -4.39 -9.52
CA GLN A 119 -10.23 -4.46 -8.07
C GLN A 119 -9.07 -3.89 -7.24
N GLY A 120 -8.18 -3.12 -7.87
CA GLY A 120 -7.01 -2.55 -7.18
C GLY A 120 -6.11 -3.61 -6.55
N TYR A 121 -6.04 -4.81 -7.16
CA TYR A 121 -5.24 -5.95 -6.70
C TYR A 121 -5.54 -6.41 -5.26
N GLY A 122 -6.79 -6.24 -4.81
CA GLY A 122 -7.23 -6.57 -3.46
C GLY A 122 -7.35 -5.37 -2.51
N MET A 123 -6.81 -4.21 -2.89
CA MET A 123 -6.88 -3.00 -2.07
C MET A 123 -8.33 -2.58 -1.81
N PHE A 124 -9.23 -2.68 -2.81
CA PHE A 124 -10.64 -2.28 -2.64
C PHE A 124 -11.34 -3.13 -1.59
N ALA A 125 -11.12 -4.44 -1.60
CA ALA A 125 -11.72 -5.35 -0.62
C ALA A 125 -11.28 -5.00 0.81
N LEU A 126 -10.01 -4.59 1.00
CA LEU A 126 -9.52 -4.19 2.31
C LEU A 126 -10.07 -2.82 2.76
N VAL A 127 -10.21 -1.87 1.83
CA VAL A 127 -10.87 -0.57 2.11
C VAL A 127 -12.32 -0.80 2.50
N ASP A 128 -13.07 -1.63 1.77
CA ASP A 128 -14.46 -1.97 2.09
C ASP A 128 -14.57 -2.68 3.44
N TYR A 129 -13.67 -3.62 3.71
CA TYR A 129 -13.60 -4.32 4.99
C TYR A 129 -13.37 -3.36 6.17
N ALA A 130 -12.44 -2.42 6.02
CA ALA A 130 -12.15 -1.42 7.04
C ALA A 130 -13.32 -0.43 7.21
N TYR A 131 -13.92 0.01 6.11
CA TYR A 131 -15.05 0.93 6.12
C TYR A 131 -16.31 0.33 6.77
N ALA A 132 -16.47 -0.99 6.72
CA ALA A 132 -17.51 -1.72 7.44
C ALA A 132 -17.23 -1.88 8.96
N GLU A 133 -16.32 -1.08 9.52
CA GLU A 133 -15.94 -1.01 10.93
C GLU A 133 -15.36 -2.32 11.51
N ASN A 134 -14.82 -3.21 10.67
CA ASN A 134 -14.18 -4.44 11.13
C ASN A 134 -12.85 -4.19 11.90
N PHE A 135 -12.34 -2.96 11.87
CA PHE A 135 -11.25 -2.51 12.71
C PHE A 135 -11.75 -1.42 13.65
N SER A 136 -12.11 -1.76 14.88
CA SER A 136 -12.70 -0.83 15.87
C SER A 136 -11.81 0.40 16.19
N PHE A 137 -10.51 0.28 15.93
CA PHE A 137 -9.47 1.29 16.16
C PHE A 137 -9.14 2.17 14.95
N VAL A 138 -9.86 2.00 13.81
CA VAL A 138 -9.67 2.79 12.58
C VAL A 138 -10.73 3.88 12.47
N ASP A 139 -10.30 5.11 12.15
CA ASP A 139 -11.20 6.18 11.73
C ASP A 139 -11.61 5.96 10.26
N ILE A 140 -12.83 5.48 10.06
CA ILE A 140 -13.38 5.17 8.74
C ILE A 140 -13.51 6.39 7.82
N ASN A 141 -13.40 7.60 8.35
CA ASN A 141 -13.41 8.83 7.57
C ASN A 141 -12.01 9.26 7.09
N LYS A 142 -10.97 8.52 7.49
CA LYS A 142 -9.57 8.80 7.19
C LYS A 142 -8.86 7.54 6.70
N ILE A 143 -9.38 6.95 5.63
CA ILE A 143 -8.74 5.82 4.96
C ILE A 143 -8.00 6.34 3.74
N GLY A 144 -6.71 6.04 3.65
CA GLY A 144 -5.87 6.38 2.52
C GLY A 144 -5.26 5.14 1.86
N SER A 145 -4.73 5.34 0.65
CA SER A 145 -3.95 4.31 -0.05
C SER A 145 -2.68 4.90 -0.65
N THR A 146 -1.63 4.12 -0.64
CA THR A 146 -0.39 4.45 -1.35
C THR A 146 0.20 3.21 -2.00
N GLY A 147 1.01 3.41 -3.02
CA GLY A 147 1.70 2.30 -3.66
C GLY A 147 2.68 2.75 -4.72
N HIS A 148 3.58 1.83 -5.07
CA HIS A 148 4.59 2.04 -6.09
C HIS A 148 4.25 1.26 -7.36
N SER A 149 4.45 1.85 -8.54
CA SER A 149 4.27 1.21 -9.85
C SER A 149 2.84 0.64 -9.99
N MET A 150 2.67 -0.67 -10.08
CA MET A 150 1.36 -1.33 -10.08
C MET A 150 0.49 -0.93 -8.86
N GLY A 151 1.10 -0.75 -7.69
CA GLY A 151 0.42 -0.25 -6.50
C GLY A 151 -0.04 1.21 -6.63
N GLY A 152 0.72 2.04 -7.35
CA GLY A 152 0.30 3.39 -7.74
C GLY A 152 -0.92 3.35 -8.67
N ASN A 153 -0.96 2.41 -9.63
CA ASN A 153 -2.15 2.16 -10.44
C ASN A 153 -3.36 1.75 -9.59
N ALA A 154 -3.16 0.89 -8.58
CA ALA A 154 -4.22 0.51 -7.66
C ALA A 154 -4.81 1.72 -6.93
N ALA A 155 -3.95 2.63 -6.44
CA ALA A 155 -4.38 3.87 -5.79
C ALA A 155 -5.19 4.78 -6.73
N ILE A 156 -4.75 4.98 -7.98
CA ILE A 156 -5.50 5.74 -8.99
C ILE A 156 -6.88 5.12 -9.24
N ARG A 157 -6.93 3.80 -9.43
CA ARG A 157 -8.19 3.08 -9.66
C ARG A 157 -9.11 3.11 -8.46
N GLY A 158 -8.56 3.07 -7.25
CA GLY A 158 -9.33 3.23 -6.03
C GLY A 158 -9.96 4.62 -5.92
N ALA A 159 -9.20 5.67 -6.23
CA ALA A 159 -9.70 7.03 -6.27
C ALA A 159 -10.85 7.19 -7.27
N ASP A 160 -10.72 6.60 -8.47
CA ASP A 160 -11.78 6.60 -9.50
C ASP A 160 -13.02 5.81 -9.05
N TYR A 161 -12.81 4.60 -8.54
CA TYR A 161 -13.90 3.71 -8.14
C TYR A 161 -14.71 4.27 -6.97
N PHE A 162 -14.06 4.58 -5.85
CA PHE A 162 -14.72 5.11 -4.66
C PHE A 162 -15.22 6.54 -4.85
N GLY A 163 -14.60 7.32 -5.73
CA GLY A 163 -15.09 8.63 -6.15
C GLY A 163 -16.43 8.52 -6.90
N LYS A 164 -16.54 7.61 -7.86
CA LYS A 164 -17.80 7.34 -8.59
C LYS A 164 -18.90 6.82 -7.68
N GLU A 165 -18.55 5.92 -6.73
CA GLU A 165 -19.52 5.48 -5.70
C GLU A 165 -20.02 6.65 -4.86
N ALA A 166 -19.12 7.53 -4.43
CA ALA A 166 -19.45 8.72 -3.65
C ALA A 166 -20.39 9.67 -4.40
N ILE A 167 -20.09 9.95 -5.66
CA ILE A 167 -20.97 10.78 -6.52
C ILE A 167 -22.35 10.15 -6.68
N LYS A 168 -22.40 8.84 -6.99
CA LYS A 168 -23.65 8.12 -7.18
C LYS A 168 -24.51 8.06 -5.93
N SER A 169 -23.89 7.89 -4.76
CA SER A 169 -24.58 7.74 -3.48
C SER A 169 -24.85 9.06 -2.76
N GLY A 170 -24.24 10.17 -3.18
CA GLY A 170 -24.25 11.45 -2.47
C GLY A 170 -23.47 11.41 -1.13
N LYS A 171 -22.63 10.40 -0.91
CA LYS A 171 -21.84 10.22 0.32
C LYS A 171 -20.37 10.63 0.12
N LYS A 172 -19.63 10.72 1.22
CA LYS A 172 -18.17 10.88 1.18
C LYS A 172 -17.53 9.64 0.53
N SER A 173 -16.42 9.82 -0.19
CA SER A 173 -15.60 8.70 -0.67
C SER A 173 -15.06 7.90 0.51
N LYS A 174 -15.07 6.57 0.39
CA LYS A 174 -14.43 5.68 1.36
C LYS A 174 -12.90 5.87 1.40
N LEU A 175 -12.33 6.34 0.30
CA LEU A 175 -10.90 6.63 0.18
C LEU A 175 -10.70 8.14 0.25
N ASP A 176 -10.22 8.64 1.39
CA ASP A 176 -10.04 10.07 1.67
C ASP A 176 -8.80 10.64 0.97
N SER A 177 -7.72 9.86 0.91
CA SER A 177 -6.48 10.31 0.30
C SER A 177 -5.75 9.19 -0.43
N VAL A 178 -5.03 9.55 -1.49
CA VAL A 178 -4.16 8.63 -2.23
C VAL A 178 -2.80 9.26 -2.50
N TYR A 179 -1.74 8.48 -2.39
CA TYR A 179 -0.42 8.88 -2.81
C TYR A 179 0.15 7.88 -3.81
N ILE A 180 0.47 8.38 -5.00
CA ILE A 180 0.89 7.59 -6.15
C ILE A 180 2.39 7.74 -6.32
N SER A 181 3.14 6.62 -6.31
CA SER A 181 4.58 6.63 -6.52
C SER A 181 4.95 5.85 -7.79
N GLY A 182 5.69 6.51 -8.68
CA GLY A 182 6.24 5.88 -9.88
C GLY A 182 5.19 5.31 -10.85
N TYR A 183 3.99 5.92 -10.92
CA TYR A 183 2.95 5.52 -11.88
C TYR A 183 1.99 6.67 -12.19
N VAL A 184 1.87 7.03 -13.46
CA VAL A 184 0.97 8.10 -13.92
C VAL A 184 0.15 7.74 -15.16
N LEU A 185 0.40 6.56 -15.76
CA LEU A 185 -0.14 6.19 -17.07
C LEU A 185 -1.67 6.14 -17.14
N THR A 186 -2.36 5.82 -16.05
CA THR A 186 -3.83 5.77 -15.99
C THR A 186 -4.45 6.98 -15.32
N LEU A 187 -3.63 7.92 -14.84
CA LEU A 187 -4.13 9.17 -14.27
C LEU A 187 -4.76 10.03 -15.37
N ARG A 188 -5.96 10.50 -15.14
CA ARG A 188 -6.75 11.29 -16.10
C ARG A 188 -7.39 12.46 -15.37
N GLU A 189 -7.67 13.54 -16.09
CA GLU A 189 -8.31 14.74 -15.57
C GLU A 189 -9.65 14.45 -14.87
N ASN A 190 -10.48 13.59 -15.47
CA ASN A 190 -11.75 13.20 -14.86
C ASN A 190 -11.56 12.48 -13.52
N ILE A 191 -10.50 11.68 -13.36
CA ILE A 191 -10.18 11.03 -12.07
C ILE A 191 -9.79 12.08 -11.03
N LEU A 192 -8.95 13.05 -11.41
CA LEU A 192 -8.55 14.14 -10.53
C LEU A 192 -9.75 14.97 -10.05
N ARG A 193 -10.67 15.28 -10.99
CA ARG A 193 -11.89 16.05 -10.68
C ARG A 193 -12.91 15.27 -9.85
N ASP A 194 -13.11 13.99 -10.16
CA ASP A 194 -14.25 13.20 -9.71
C ASP A 194 -13.89 12.24 -8.55
N SER A 195 -12.62 12.05 -8.22
CA SER A 195 -12.16 11.10 -7.20
C SER A 195 -12.68 11.37 -5.80
N LYS A 196 -12.95 12.64 -5.46
CA LYS A 196 -13.31 13.05 -4.09
C LYS A 196 -12.28 12.65 -3.03
N SER A 197 -11.04 12.39 -3.45
CA SER A 197 -9.90 12.05 -2.62
C SER A 197 -8.82 13.12 -2.77
N ASN A 198 -8.08 13.39 -1.70
CA ASN A 198 -6.86 14.19 -1.80
C ASN A 198 -5.79 13.35 -2.51
N MET A 199 -5.13 13.90 -3.52
CA MET A 199 -4.20 13.14 -4.34
C MET A 199 -2.80 13.76 -4.32
N GLY A 200 -1.79 12.92 -4.02
CA GLY A 200 -0.39 13.23 -4.17
C GLY A 200 0.27 12.29 -5.19
N VAL A 201 1.20 12.80 -5.98
CA VAL A 201 1.89 12.01 -7.00
C VAL A 201 3.38 12.31 -6.98
N SER A 202 4.20 11.26 -7.02
CA SER A 202 5.62 11.36 -7.30
C SER A 202 6.03 10.41 -8.42
N TYR A 203 6.87 10.89 -9.32
CA TYR A 203 7.47 10.08 -10.38
C TYR A 203 8.85 10.61 -10.74
N ALA A 204 9.71 9.72 -11.23
CA ALA A 204 11.03 10.12 -11.69
C ALA A 204 10.93 10.79 -13.07
N LEU A 205 11.66 11.90 -13.25
CA LEU A 205 11.68 12.64 -14.52
C LEU A 205 12.12 11.76 -15.70
N TYR A 206 13.01 10.81 -15.44
CA TYR A 206 13.55 9.86 -16.44
C TYR A 206 13.11 8.43 -16.17
N ASP A 207 11.85 8.23 -15.72
CA ASP A 207 11.28 6.91 -15.54
C ASP A 207 11.11 6.21 -16.91
N GLU A 208 11.89 5.14 -17.13
CA GLU A 208 11.83 4.39 -18.40
C GLU A 208 10.44 3.84 -18.71
N GLY A 209 9.68 3.44 -17.68
CA GLY A 209 8.31 2.96 -17.84
C GLY A 209 7.37 4.06 -18.30
N ALA A 210 7.51 5.26 -17.78
CA ALA A 210 6.78 6.44 -18.23
C ALA A 210 7.23 6.85 -19.64
N PHE A 211 8.52 6.94 -19.90
CA PHE A 211 9.08 7.41 -21.18
C PHE A 211 8.94 6.41 -22.34
N ARG A 212 9.04 5.10 -22.12
CA ARG A 212 8.79 4.11 -23.18
C ARG A 212 7.36 4.04 -23.62
N ASN A 213 6.43 4.21 -22.72
CA ASN A 213 5.02 4.35 -23.08
C ASN A 213 4.69 5.73 -23.64
N ASP A 214 5.56 6.66 -23.45
CA ASP A 214 5.47 8.05 -23.83
C ASP A 214 5.49 8.28 -25.31
N LEU A 215 6.37 7.60 -25.98
CA LEU A 215 6.36 7.58 -27.46
C LEU A 215 5.01 7.08 -28.01
N GLN A 216 4.16 6.46 -27.18
CA GLN A 216 2.84 5.97 -27.56
C GLN A 216 1.68 6.57 -26.74
N GLY A 217 1.89 6.97 -25.54
CA GLY A 217 0.83 7.37 -24.61
C GLY A 217 0.81 8.85 -24.26
N TRP A 218 1.95 9.47 -24.23
CA TRP A 218 2.06 10.90 -23.98
C TRP A 218 1.72 11.75 -25.21
N ASP A 219 2.01 11.25 -26.39
CA ASP A 219 1.53 11.86 -27.63
C ASP A 219 0.01 11.94 -27.71
N ALA A 220 -0.70 11.09 -26.96
CA ALA A 220 -2.15 11.16 -26.80
C ALA A 220 -2.62 12.24 -25.82
N GLY A 221 -1.75 13.14 -25.37
CA GLY A 221 -2.08 14.24 -24.47
C GLY A 221 -1.95 13.94 -22.99
N ASN A 222 -1.58 12.73 -22.60
CA ASN A 222 -1.45 12.34 -21.20
C ASN A 222 -0.36 13.13 -20.44
N MET A 223 0.73 13.46 -21.14
CA MET A 223 1.83 14.25 -20.58
C MET A 223 1.46 15.71 -20.33
N LYS A 224 0.60 16.27 -21.14
CA LYS A 224 0.14 17.65 -20.95
C LYS A 224 -0.81 17.76 -19.76
N ILE A 225 -1.59 16.72 -19.50
CA ILE A 225 -2.59 16.71 -18.43
C ILE A 225 -1.95 16.39 -17.07
N ALA A 226 -1.07 15.38 -17.00
CA ALA A 226 -0.48 14.99 -15.72
C ALA A 226 0.37 16.08 -15.05
N PRO A 227 1.30 16.78 -15.73
CA PRO A 227 2.05 17.89 -15.13
C PRO A 227 1.20 19.10 -14.74
N GLU A 228 0.20 19.46 -15.55
CA GLU A 228 -0.70 20.56 -15.25
C GLU A 228 -1.63 20.23 -14.09
N SER A 229 -2.16 19.02 -14.06
CA SER A 229 -3.00 18.53 -12.97
C SER A 229 -2.23 18.41 -11.65
N LEU A 230 -0.95 18.04 -11.69
CA LEU A 230 -0.08 17.99 -10.52
C LEU A 230 0.27 19.39 -9.98
N ARG A 231 0.29 20.42 -10.84
CA ARG A 231 0.48 21.81 -10.41
C ARG A 231 -0.74 22.37 -9.66
N THR A 232 -1.94 21.91 -10.01
CA THR A 232 -3.18 22.36 -9.36
C THR A 232 -3.43 21.67 -8.01
N VAL A 233 -2.81 20.52 -7.74
CA VAL A 233 -2.89 19.85 -6.43
C VAL A 233 -2.00 20.51 -5.37
N ASN A 234 -1.01 21.29 -5.78
CA ASN A 234 -0.07 22.02 -4.89
C ASN A 234 -0.44 23.50 -4.68
N SER A 235 -1.56 23.95 -5.17
CA SER A 235 -2.13 25.28 -4.94
C SER A 235 -3.43 25.18 -4.13
#